data_e99ebc99b1db72d6340bbded001faa83
#
_entry.id   e99ebc99b1db72d6340bbded001faa83
#
_cell.length_a   1.000
_cell.length_b   1.000
_cell.length_c   1.000
_cell.angle_alpha   90.00
_cell.angle_beta   90.00
_cell.angle_gamma   90.00
#
_symmetry.space_group_name_H-M   'P 1'
#
loop_
_entity.id
_entity.type
_entity.pdbx_description
1 polymer ?
#
loop_
_entity_poly.entity_id
_entity_poly.type
_entity_poly.pdbx_seq_one_letter_code
_entity_poly.pdbx_strand_id
1 'polypeptide(L)'
;MSVKIALLGFGTVASGVPFLLKENHEKITQAAQDEIEIAKVLVRDDAEKEKLQAAGHNYNFVTNVDEIIEDKDIAIVVELMGRIEPAKTFITRALEAGKHVVSANKDLLAVHGSELLEIAQKHKVALYYEAAVAGGIPILRTLVNSLASDKVTKVLGVVNGTSNFMMTKMVEEGWTYEDALAEAQRLGYAESDPTNDVEGIDAAYKMVILSQFAFGMNIQFDQVGHKGISQITPQDLSLIHI
;
A
#
# COMPACT_ATOMS: atom_id res chain seq x y z
N MET A 1 8.91 -27.99 0.14
CA MET A 1 7.95 -27.65 -0.94
C MET A 1 8.02 -26.15 -1.12
N SER A 2 7.75 -25.59 -2.30
CA SER A 2 7.73 -24.12 -2.45
C SER A 2 6.32 -23.58 -2.25
N VAL A 3 6.21 -22.41 -1.59
CA VAL A 3 4.96 -21.64 -1.54
C VAL A 3 4.86 -20.83 -2.82
N LYS A 4 3.90 -21.18 -3.68
CA LYS A 4 3.67 -20.45 -4.93
C LYS A 4 2.84 -19.20 -4.68
N ILE A 5 3.31 -18.07 -5.18
CA ILE A 5 2.61 -16.78 -5.13
C ILE A 5 2.32 -16.26 -6.54
N ALA A 6 1.30 -15.43 -6.67
CA ALA A 6 1.05 -14.65 -7.87
C ALA A 6 1.10 -13.16 -7.58
N LEU A 7 1.61 -12.38 -8.53
CA LEU A 7 1.59 -10.92 -8.47
C LEU A 7 0.46 -10.38 -9.36
N LEU A 8 -0.35 -9.47 -8.85
CA LEU A 8 -1.29 -8.68 -9.64
C LEU A 8 -0.68 -7.32 -9.94
N GLY A 9 -0.26 -7.15 -11.19
CA GLY A 9 0.50 -5.99 -11.67
C GLY A 9 2.02 -6.20 -11.59
N PHE A 10 2.76 -5.48 -12.46
CA PHE A 10 4.23 -5.48 -12.48
C PHE A 10 4.79 -4.06 -12.69
N GLY A 11 4.31 -3.12 -11.87
CA GLY A 11 4.82 -1.75 -11.81
C GLY A 11 6.05 -1.61 -10.90
N THR A 12 6.39 -0.37 -10.57
CA THR A 12 7.57 -0.04 -9.74
C THR A 12 7.60 -0.79 -8.41
N VAL A 13 6.48 -0.85 -7.68
CA VAL A 13 6.42 -1.56 -6.40
C VAL A 13 6.51 -3.06 -6.60
N ALA A 14 5.77 -3.60 -7.57
CA ALA A 14 5.73 -5.03 -7.83
C ALA A 14 7.07 -5.60 -8.30
N SER A 15 7.85 -4.85 -9.09
CA SER A 15 9.20 -5.26 -9.53
C SER A 15 10.20 -5.38 -8.36
N GLY A 16 9.92 -4.76 -7.23
CA GLY A 16 10.70 -4.92 -6.00
C GLY A 16 10.54 -6.31 -5.35
N VAL A 17 9.40 -6.97 -5.55
CA VAL A 17 9.14 -8.28 -4.91
C VAL A 17 10.14 -9.35 -5.37
N PRO A 18 10.31 -9.62 -6.68
CA PRO A 18 11.29 -10.60 -7.13
C PRO A 18 12.74 -10.19 -6.78
N PHE A 19 13.05 -8.89 -6.78
CA PHE A 19 14.36 -8.41 -6.34
C PHE A 19 14.62 -8.80 -4.88
N LEU A 20 13.69 -8.52 -3.97
CA LEU A 20 13.82 -8.86 -2.55
C LEU A 20 13.86 -10.37 -2.30
N LEU A 21 13.05 -11.14 -3.01
CA LEU A 21 13.06 -12.61 -2.91
C LEU A 21 14.40 -13.19 -3.32
N LYS A 22 15.07 -12.60 -4.31
CA LYS A 22 16.39 -13.04 -4.77
C LYS A 22 17.51 -12.59 -3.82
N GLU A 23 17.56 -11.31 -3.48
CA GLU A 23 18.64 -10.74 -2.67
C GLU A 23 18.63 -11.23 -1.21
N ASN A 24 17.46 -11.54 -0.67
CA ASN A 24 17.30 -12.01 0.71
C ASN A 24 16.80 -13.45 0.79
N HIS A 25 17.07 -14.26 -0.23
CA HIS A 25 16.55 -15.63 -0.38
C HIS A 25 16.71 -16.47 0.88
N GLU A 26 17.93 -16.60 1.40
CA GLU A 26 18.23 -17.40 2.59
C GLU A 26 17.43 -16.96 3.81
N LYS A 27 17.42 -15.66 4.08
CA LYS A 27 16.71 -15.09 5.23
C LYS A 27 15.20 -15.27 5.11
N ILE A 28 14.65 -15.08 3.91
CA ILE A 28 13.22 -15.25 3.66
C ILE A 28 12.84 -16.72 3.80
N THR A 29 13.59 -17.63 3.20
CA THR A 29 13.37 -19.08 3.29
C THR A 29 13.45 -19.55 4.74
N GLN A 30 14.42 -19.07 5.51
CA GLN A 30 14.53 -19.40 6.93
C GLN A 30 13.32 -18.89 7.73
N ALA A 31 12.84 -17.67 7.46
CA ALA A 31 11.71 -17.10 8.16
C ALA A 31 10.38 -17.75 7.78
N ALA A 32 10.20 -18.07 6.50
CA ALA A 32 8.99 -18.71 5.97
C ALA A 32 8.98 -20.24 6.22
N GLN A 33 10.14 -20.83 6.54
CA GLN A 33 10.38 -22.27 6.61
C GLN A 33 10.09 -23.02 5.29
N ASP A 34 10.01 -22.28 4.20
CA ASP A 34 9.76 -22.77 2.84
C ASP A 34 10.28 -21.78 1.81
N GLU A 35 10.52 -22.23 0.58
CA GLU A 35 10.86 -21.36 -0.53
C GLU A 35 9.62 -20.64 -1.05
N ILE A 36 9.76 -19.38 -1.47
CA ILE A 36 8.69 -18.61 -2.09
C ILE A 36 8.99 -18.46 -3.58
N GLU A 37 8.06 -18.90 -4.40
CA GLU A 37 8.16 -18.90 -5.86
C GLU A 37 7.08 -18.04 -6.52
N ILE A 38 7.45 -17.12 -7.41
CA ILE A 38 6.50 -16.38 -8.24
C ILE A 38 6.06 -17.27 -9.41
N ALA A 39 4.88 -17.84 -9.28
CA ALA A 39 4.32 -18.75 -10.28
C ALA A 39 3.72 -18.01 -11.49
N LYS A 40 3.01 -16.91 -11.25
CA LYS A 40 2.36 -16.10 -12.28
C LYS A 40 2.39 -14.61 -11.96
N VAL A 41 2.36 -13.80 -13.01
CA VAL A 41 2.28 -12.33 -12.92
C VAL A 41 1.18 -11.84 -13.83
N LEU A 42 0.13 -11.25 -13.27
CA LEU A 42 -0.93 -10.61 -14.04
C LEU A 42 -0.44 -9.28 -14.59
N VAL A 43 -0.59 -9.09 -15.89
CA VAL A 43 -0.36 -7.83 -16.59
C VAL A 43 -1.65 -7.39 -17.29
N ARG A 44 -1.72 -6.13 -17.68
CA ARG A 44 -2.94 -5.54 -18.23
C ARG A 44 -3.32 -6.10 -19.59
N ASP A 45 -2.34 -6.31 -20.46
CA ASP A 45 -2.50 -6.69 -21.84
C ASP A 45 -1.22 -7.35 -22.43
N ASP A 46 -1.33 -7.89 -23.63
CA ASP A 46 -0.20 -8.52 -24.31
C ASP A 46 0.92 -7.52 -24.66
N ALA A 47 0.59 -6.26 -24.90
CA ALA A 47 1.60 -5.25 -25.17
C ALA A 47 2.49 -4.96 -23.93
N GLU A 48 1.91 -4.93 -22.75
CA GLU A 48 2.67 -4.84 -21.49
C GLU A 48 3.52 -6.10 -21.27
N LYS A 49 2.96 -7.29 -21.54
CA LYS A 49 3.69 -8.56 -21.49
C LYS A 49 4.92 -8.55 -22.39
N GLU A 50 4.76 -8.20 -23.66
CA GLU A 50 5.86 -8.12 -24.62
C GLU A 50 6.92 -7.11 -24.19
N LYS A 51 6.52 -5.94 -23.70
CA LYS A 51 7.42 -4.91 -23.17
C LYS A 51 8.26 -5.42 -22.01
N LEU A 52 7.66 -6.12 -21.05
CA LEU A 52 8.34 -6.67 -19.88
C LEU A 52 9.30 -7.81 -20.28
N GLN A 53 8.90 -8.67 -21.20
CA GLN A 53 9.76 -9.72 -21.76
C GLN A 53 10.96 -9.13 -22.50
N ALA A 54 10.75 -8.11 -23.31
CA ALA A 54 11.83 -7.39 -24.01
C ALA A 54 12.79 -6.69 -23.03
N ALA A 55 12.31 -6.28 -21.86
CA ALA A 55 13.14 -5.74 -20.77
C ALA A 55 13.91 -6.83 -19.97
N GLY A 56 13.76 -8.10 -20.34
CA GLY A 56 14.50 -9.22 -19.74
C GLY A 56 13.80 -9.88 -18.54
N HIS A 57 12.54 -9.56 -18.28
CA HIS A 57 11.78 -10.22 -17.22
C HIS A 57 11.21 -11.56 -17.72
N ASN A 58 11.63 -12.67 -17.08
CA ASN A 58 11.25 -14.04 -17.45
C ASN A 58 10.29 -14.65 -16.43
N TYR A 59 9.08 -14.07 -16.33
CA TYR A 59 8.00 -14.62 -15.52
C TYR A 59 6.90 -15.19 -16.41
N ASN A 60 6.06 -16.04 -15.84
CA ASN A 60 4.84 -16.50 -16.49
C ASN A 60 3.79 -15.38 -16.44
N PHE A 61 3.84 -14.47 -17.43
CA PHE A 61 2.91 -13.36 -17.57
C PHE A 61 1.57 -13.86 -18.13
N VAL A 62 0.49 -13.51 -17.44
CA VAL A 62 -0.90 -13.79 -17.81
C VAL A 62 -1.69 -12.49 -17.92
N THR A 63 -2.69 -12.46 -18.80
CA THR A 63 -3.58 -11.30 -18.99
C THR A 63 -4.98 -11.55 -18.45
N ASN A 64 -5.29 -12.78 -18.07
CA ASN A 64 -6.54 -13.16 -17.45
C ASN A 64 -6.33 -13.58 -15.99
N VAL A 65 -7.01 -12.90 -15.07
CA VAL A 65 -6.95 -13.19 -13.63
C VAL A 65 -7.46 -14.60 -13.29
N ASP A 66 -8.33 -15.17 -14.11
CA ASP A 66 -8.86 -16.53 -13.91
C ASP A 66 -7.75 -17.57 -13.86
N GLU A 67 -6.70 -17.39 -14.65
CA GLU A 67 -5.53 -18.29 -14.65
C GLU A 67 -4.81 -18.32 -13.28
N ILE A 68 -4.95 -17.26 -12.48
CA ILE A 68 -4.41 -17.18 -11.12
C ILE A 68 -5.41 -17.72 -10.10
N ILE A 69 -6.67 -17.32 -10.23
CA ILE A 69 -7.72 -17.67 -9.26
C ILE A 69 -7.99 -19.17 -9.27
N GLU A 70 -8.05 -19.79 -10.45
CA GLU A 70 -8.34 -21.21 -10.62
C GLU A 70 -7.14 -22.14 -10.36
N ASP A 71 -5.93 -21.58 -10.34
CA ASP A 71 -4.71 -22.35 -10.07
C ASP A 71 -4.61 -22.72 -8.58
N LYS A 72 -4.86 -23.99 -8.28
CA LYS A 72 -4.86 -24.51 -6.90
C LYS A 72 -3.49 -24.53 -6.25
N ASP A 73 -2.42 -24.45 -7.01
CA ASP A 73 -1.05 -24.44 -6.48
C ASP A 73 -0.66 -23.06 -5.94
N ILE A 74 -1.32 -21.98 -6.39
CA ILE A 74 -1.06 -20.63 -5.91
C ILE A 74 -1.76 -20.42 -4.57
N ALA A 75 -0.97 -20.28 -3.53
CA ALA A 75 -1.45 -20.10 -2.16
C ALA A 75 -1.68 -18.62 -1.79
N ILE A 76 -0.88 -17.71 -2.35
CA ILE A 76 -0.89 -16.29 -1.98
C ILE A 76 -0.97 -15.43 -3.24
N VAL A 77 -1.83 -14.42 -3.20
CA VAL A 77 -1.94 -13.38 -4.22
C VAL A 77 -1.41 -12.07 -3.64
N VAL A 78 -0.48 -11.43 -4.34
CA VAL A 78 0.11 -10.14 -3.95
C VAL A 78 -0.43 -9.07 -4.89
N GLU A 79 -1.30 -8.19 -4.40
CA GLU A 79 -1.92 -7.14 -5.18
C GLU A 79 -1.12 -5.83 -5.05
N LEU A 80 -0.63 -5.34 -6.19
CA LEU A 80 0.21 -4.16 -6.32
C LEU A 80 -0.19 -3.32 -7.55
N MET A 81 -1.47 -3.37 -7.93
CA MET A 81 -1.99 -2.68 -9.13
C MET A 81 -2.32 -1.21 -8.85
N GLY A 82 -2.67 -0.89 -7.60
CA GLY A 82 -3.26 0.40 -7.25
C GLY A 82 -4.69 0.56 -7.78
N ARG A 83 -5.34 1.68 -7.44
CA ARG A 83 -6.75 2.00 -7.69
C ARG A 83 -7.69 1.03 -6.97
N ILE A 84 -8.96 1.42 -6.83
CA ILE A 84 -9.96 0.59 -6.16
C ILE A 84 -10.40 -0.56 -7.07
N GLU A 85 -10.76 -0.25 -8.31
CA GLU A 85 -11.08 -1.28 -9.32
C GLU A 85 -9.98 -1.33 -10.40
N PRO A 86 -9.65 -2.52 -10.90
CA PRO A 86 -10.27 -3.83 -10.63
C PRO A 86 -9.69 -4.58 -9.41
N ALA A 87 -8.84 -3.95 -8.60
CA ALA A 87 -8.15 -4.60 -7.49
C ALA A 87 -9.14 -5.20 -6.46
N LYS A 88 -10.23 -4.48 -6.12
CA LYS A 88 -11.28 -4.98 -5.23
C LYS A 88 -11.87 -6.28 -5.72
N THR A 89 -12.28 -6.30 -6.99
CA THR A 89 -12.86 -7.49 -7.62
C THR A 89 -11.89 -8.68 -7.57
N PHE A 90 -10.63 -8.47 -7.89
CA PHE A 90 -9.64 -9.55 -7.93
C PHE A 90 -9.27 -10.07 -6.54
N ILE A 91 -9.12 -9.17 -5.55
CA ILE A 91 -8.88 -9.56 -4.15
C ILE A 91 -10.08 -10.36 -3.61
N THR A 92 -11.29 -9.89 -3.83
CA THR A 92 -12.51 -10.60 -3.41
C THR A 92 -12.52 -12.03 -3.94
N ARG A 93 -12.32 -12.20 -5.24
CA ARG A 93 -12.28 -13.51 -5.89
C ARG A 93 -11.14 -14.40 -5.38
N ALA A 94 -9.97 -13.83 -5.12
CA ALA A 94 -8.85 -14.57 -4.55
C ALA A 94 -9.16 -15.11 -3.14
N LEU A 95 -9.72 -14.27 -2.28
CA LEU A 95 -10.14 -14.65 -0.92
C LEU A 95 -11.23 -15.73 -0.95
N GLU A 96 -12.24 -15.58 -1.82
CA GLU A 96 -13.33 -16.56 -2.01
C GLU A 96 -12.82 -17.90 -2.56
N ALA A 97 -11.75 -17.87 -3.38
CA ALA A 97 -11.07 -19.07 -3.87
C ALA A 97 -10.13 -19.72 -2.83
N GLY A 98 -10.10 -19.21 -1.60
CA GLY A 98 -9.29 -19.76 -0.51
C GLY A 98 -7.81 -19.37 -0.57
N LYS A 99 -7.45 -18.29 -1.28
CA LYS A 99 -6.08 -17.79 -1.36
C LYS A 99 -5.86 -16.68 -0.34
N HIS A 100 -4.70 -16.69 0.29
CA HIS A 100 -4.25 -15.54 1.10
C HIS A 100 -3.94 -14.34 0.20
N VAL A 101 -4.14 -13.14 0.72
CA VAL A 101 -3.85 -11.91 -0.03
C VAL A 101 -2.92 -10.99 0.74
N VAL A 102 -1.97 -10.41 0.03
CA VAL A 102 -1.13 -9.30 0.50
C VAL A 102 -1.38 -8.11 -0.41
N SER A 103 -1.71 -6.95 0.13
CA SER A 103 -1.96 -5.73 -0.65
C SER A 103 -1.21 -4.53 -0.07
N ALA A 104 -0.79 -3.61 -0.94
CA ALA A 104 -0.25 -2.29 -0.58
C ALA A 104 -1.21 -1.15 -0.97
N ASN A 105 -2.44 -1.47 -1.37
CA ASN A 105 -3.41 -0.54 -1.93
C ASN A 105 -4.20 0.17 -0.83
N LYS A 106 -3.61 1.25 -0.28
CA LYS A 106 -4.22 1.99 0.84
C LYS A 106 -5.62 2.51 0.53
N ASP A 107 -5.84 3.01 -0.70
CA ASP A 107 -7.12 3.60 -1.10
C ASP A 107 -8.24 2.56 -1.05
N LEU A 108 -7.98 1.37 -1.61
CA LEU A 108 -8.90 0.25 -1.55
C LEU A 108 -9.16 -0.19 -0.10
N LEU A 109 -8.11 -0.31 0.70
CA LEU A 109 -8.20 -0.81 2.07
C LEU A 109 -8.85 0.19 3.03
N ALA A 110 -8.66 1.49 2.80
CA ALA A 110 -9.36 2.52 3.58
C ALA A 110 -10.87 2.54 3.31
N VAL A 111 -11.29 2.25 2.07
CA VAL A 111 -12.70 2.30 1.67
C VAL A 111 -13.42 0.96 1.85
N HIS A 112 -12.74 -0.16 1.56
CA HIS A 112 -13.33 -1.49 1.51
C HIS A 112 -12.62 -2.53 2.41
N GLY A 113 -11.66 -2.10 3.25
CA GLY A 113 -10.86 -3.01 4.06
C GLY A 113 -11.71 -3.89 4.97
N SER A 114 -12.73 -3.34 5.62
CA SER A 114 -13.62 -4.11 6.50
C SER A 114 -14.39 -5.19 5.76
N GLU A 115 -14.95 -4.86 4.59
CA GLU A 115 -15.65 -5.83 3.73
C GLU A 115 -14.71 -6.98 3.31
N LEU A 116 -13.49 -6.63 2.88
CA LEU A 116 -12.51 -7.63 2.45
C LEU A 116 -12.01 -8.50 3.62
N LEU A 117 -11.88 -7.94 4.83
CA LEU A 117 -11.54 -8.71 6.03
C LEU A 117 -12.66 -9.68 6.43
N GLU A 118 -13.92 -9.29 6.32
CA GLU A 118 -15.06 -10.18 6.57
C GLU A 118 -15.05 -11.37 5.59
N ILE A 119 -14.77 -11.11 4.31
CA ILE A 119 -14.63 -12.17 3.29
C ILE A 119 -13.45 -13.09 3.65
N ALA A 120 -12.30 -12.53 4.01
CA ALA A 120 -11.13 -13.31 4.41
C ALA A 120 -11.43 -14.21 5.61
N GLN A 121 -12.08 -13.68 6.65
CA GLN A 121 -12.49 -14.44 7.83
C GLN A 121 -13.46 -15.57 7.49
N LYS A 122 -14.48 -15.28 6.66
CA LYS A 122 -15.47 -16.27 6.21
C LYS A 122 -14.80 -17.45 5.49
N HIS A 123 -13.80 -17.18 4.67
CA HIS A 123 -13.08 -18.20 3.90
C HIS A 123 -11.83 -18.75 4.62
N LYS A 124 -11.57 -18.30 5.87
CA LYS A 124 -10.44 -18.74 6.71
C LYS A 124 -9.07 -18.52 6.06
N VAL A 125 -8.93 -17.42 5.34
CA VAL A 125 -7.69 -16.94 4.74
C VAL A 125 -7.28 -15.61 5.33
N ALA A 126 -6.03 -15.20 5.10
CA ALA A 126 -5.49 -13.95 5.60
C ALA A 126 -5.49 -12.87 4.53
N LEU A 127 -5.78 -11.64 4.95
CA LEU A 127 -5.53 -10.42 4.20
C LEU A 127 -4.51 -9.58 4.98
N TYR A 128 -3.31 -9.39 4.40
CA TYR A 128 -2.23 -8.57 4.97
C TYR A 128 -1.99 -7.32 4.15
N TYR A 129 -1.79 -6.18 4.81
CA TYR A 129 -1.58 -4.90 4.14
C TYR A 129 -0.64 -3.94 4.89
N GLU A 130 0.44 -4.49 5.45
CA GLU A 130 1.47 -3.70 6.15
C GLU A 130 1.98 -2.53 5.31
N ALA A 131 2.21 -2.75 4.01
CA ALA A 131 2.75 -1.74 3.10
C ALA A 131 1.76 -0.63 2.72
N ALA A 132 0.50 -0.73 3.12
CA ALA A 132 -0.51 0.31 2.86
C ALA A 132 -0.28 1.58 3.70
N VAL A 133 0.38 1.45 4.87
CA VAL A 133 0.69 2.57 5.77
C VAL A 133 2.15 2.53 6.17
N ALA A 134 2.81 3.68 6.15
CA ALA A 134 4.19 3.86 6.60
C ALA A 134 5.17 2.86 5.95
N GLY A 135 5.21 2.81 4.62
CA GLY A 135 6.07 1.88 3.86
C GLY A 135 7.50 1.82 4.40
N GLY A 136 7.99 0.59 4.62
CA GLY A 136 9.29 0.34 5.26
C GLY A 136 9.29 0.35 6.80
N ILE A 137 8.19 0.77 7.44
CA ILE A 137 8.04 0.78 8.91
C ILE A 137 6.93 -0.22 9.29
N PRO A 138 7.23 -1.30 10.01
CA PRO A 138 6.26 -2.36 10.35
C PRO A 138 5.30 -1.93 11.48
N ILE A 139 4.52 -0.88 11.27
CA ILE A 139 3.66 -0.29 12.31
C ILE A 139 2.39 -1.09 12.57
N LEU A 140 1.72 -1.60 11.52
CA LEU A 140 0.46 -2.32 11.68
C LEU A 140 0.69 -3.63 12.44
N ARG A 141 1.71 -4.39 12.06
CA ARG A 141 2.11 -5.61 12.74
C ARG A 141 2.54 -5.35 14.18
N THR A 142 3.25 -4.26 14.43
CA THR A 142 3.66 -3.88 15.78
C THR A 142 2.44 -3.59 16.65
N LEU A 143 1.46 -2.86 16.15
CA LEU A 143 0.21 -2.57 16.88
C LEU A 143 -0.54 -3.86 17.25
N VAL A 144 -0.65 -4.81 16.32
CA VAL A 144 -1.42 -6.06 16.53
C VAL A 144 -0.67 -7.08 17.38
N ASN A 145 0.62 -7.27 17.13
CA ASN A 145 1.37 -8.37 17.74
C ASN A 145 2.15 -7.93 18.97
N SER A 146 2.90 -6.81 18.87
CA SER A 146 3.80 -6.41 19.97
C SER A 146 3.09 -5.59 21.04
N LEU A 147 2.05 -4.85 20.67
CA LEU A 147 1.26 -4.02 21.59
C LEU A 147 -0.13 -4.60 21.88
N ALA A 148 -0.32 -5.90 21.64
CA ALA A 148 -1.62 -6.55 21.80
C ALA A 148 -2.17 -6.50 23.24
N SER A 149 -1.30 -6.38 24.25
CA SER A 149 -1.69 -6.25 25.66
C SER A 149 -1.82 -4.80 26.13
N ASP A 150 -1.41 -3.84 25.31
CA ASP A 150 -1.38 -2.43 25.67
C ASP A 150 -2.68 -1.72 25.29
N LYS A 151 -3.00 -0.67 26.03
CA LYS A 151 -4.10 0.22 25.72
C LYS A 151 -3.57 1.43 24.96
N VAL A 152 -3.59 1.38 23.63
CA VAL A 152 -3.25 2.54 22.79
C VAL A 152 -4.33 3.61 22.98
N THR A 153 -3.93 4.82 23.41
CA THR A 153 -4.84 5.94 23.64
C THR A 153 -4.73 7.02 22.57
N LYS A 154 -3.61 7.05 21.85
CA LYS A 154 -3.34 8.07 20.84
C LYS A 154 -2.30 7.57 19.84
N VAL A 155 -2.47 7.92 18.57
CA VAL A 155 -1.48 7.74 17.51
C VAL A 155 -1.18 9.11 16.91
N LEU A 156 0.09 9.45 16.84
CA LEU A 156 0.59 10.68 16.21
C LEU A 156 1.68 10.30 15.21
N GLY A 157 1.68 10.95 14.06
CA GLY A 157 2.71 10.70 13.07
C GLY A 157 2.67 11.69 11.90
N VAL A 158 3.81 11.83 11.23
CA VAL A 158 3.92 12.45 9.91
C VAL A 158 3.73 11.35 8.88
N VAL A 159 2.58 11.34 8.22
CA VAL A 159 2.14 10.21 7.39
C VAL A 159 2.07 10.52 5.89
N ASN A 160 2.40 11.75 5.49
CA ASN A 160 2.49 12.14 4.08
C ASN A 160 3.83 12.82 3.80
N GLY A 161 4.61 12.26 2.87
CA GLY A 161 5.95 12.76 2.53
C GLY A 161 5.92 14.06 1.74
N THR A 162 4.98 14.21 0.81
CA THR A 162 4.85 15.39 -0.06
C THR A 162 4.54 16.65 0.75
N SER A 163 3.50 16.61 1.56
CA SER A 163 3.13 17.77 2.41
C SER A 163 4.20 18.07 3.46
N ASN A 164 4.86 17.04 4.01
CA ASN A 164 5.99 17.23 4.92
C ASN A 164 7.15 17.95 4.23
N PHE A 165 7.54 17.53 3.03
CA PHE A 165 8.57 18.19 2.24
C PHE A 165 8.22 19.66 1.97
N MET A 166 6.99 19.92 1.51
CA MET A 166 6.53 21.26 1.18
C MET A 166 6.59 22.18 2.42
N MET A 167 6.01 21.75 3.53
CA MET A 167 6.02 22.54 4.77
C MET A 167 7.44 22.75 5.31
N THR A 168 8.33 21.77 5.18
CA THR A 168 9.74 21.92 5.54
C THR A 168 10.40 23.04 4.73
N LYS A 169 10.21 23.07 3.40
CA LYS A 169 10.75 24.13 2.53
C LYS A 169 10.19 25.51 2.84
N MET A 170 8.90 25.59 3.16
CA MET A 170 8.25 26.84 3.56
C MET A 170 8.83 27.37 4.88
N VAL A 171 9.13 26.49 5.85
CA VAL A 171 9.70 26.88 7.15
C VAL A 171 11.18 27.23 7.06
N GLU A 172 11.99 26.37 6.46
CA GLU A 172 13.44 26.49 6.49
C GLU A 172 14.00 27.46 5.45
N GLU A 173 13.35 27.54 4.27
CA GLU A 173 13.83 28.33 3.15
C GLU A 173 12.92 29.52 2.81
N GLY A 174 11.80 29.68 3.53
CA GLY A 174 10.85 30.79 3.34
C GLY A 174 10.10 30.74 2.00
N TRP A 175 9.95 29.56 1.40
CA TRP A 175 9.28 29.39 0.11
C TRP A 175 7.78 29.64 0.23
N THR A 176 7.18 30.04 -0.90
CA THR A 176 5.72 30.04 -1.01
C THR A 176 5.20 28.62 -1.16
N TYR A 177 3.89 28.42 -0.95
CA TYR A 177 3.23 27.14 -1.20
C TYR A 177 3.43 26.68 -2.66
N GLU A 178 3.28 27.61 -3.61
CA GLU A 178 3.41 27.37 -5.02
C GLU A 178 4.82 26.93 -5.42
N ASP A 179 5.86 27.58 -4.87
CA ASP A 179 7.25 27.23 -5.12
C ASP A 179 7.58 25.84 -4.54
N ALA A 180 7.11 25.57 -3.33
CA ALA A 180 7.31 24.27 -2.67
C ALA A 180 6.61 23.12 -3.43
N LEU A 181 5.39 23.37 -3.95
CA LEU A 181 4.67 22.39 -4.77
C LEU A 181 5.37 22.14 -6.10
N ALA A 182 5.79 23.21 -6.79
CA ALA A 182 6.49 23.08 -8.08
C ALA A 182 7.78 22.26 -7.93
N GLU A 183 8.52 22.47 -6.84
CA GLU A 183 9.75 21.72 -6.58
C GLU A 183 9.45 20.27 -6.17
N ALA A 184 8.39 20.02 -5.39
CA ALA A 184 7.96 18.67 -5.07
C ALA A 184 7.59 17.88 -6.34
N GLN A 185 6.92 18.51 -7.30
CA GLN A 185 6.60 17.91 -8.60
C GLN A 185 7.85 17.68 -9.44
N ARG A 186 8.76 18.64 -9.50
CA ARG A 186 10.04 18.53 -10.23
C ARG A 186 10.89 17.37 -9.72
N LEU A 187 10.91 17.15 -8.40
CA LEU A 187 11.65 16.07 -7.75
C LEU A 187 10.91 14.72 -7.77
N GLY A 188 9.65 14.69 -8.22
CA GLY A 188 8.83 13.48 -8.26
C GLY A 188 8.23 13.08 -6.92
N TYR A 189 8.21 13.97 -5.92
CA TYR A 189 7.51 13.75 -4.64
C TYR A 189 6.01 14.00 -4.78
N ALA A 190 5.58 14.87 -5.67
CA ALA A 190 4.19 15.09 -6.02
C ALA A 190 3.93 14.73 -7.49
N GLU A 191 2.76 14.14 -7.74
CA GLU A 191 2.27 13.91 -9.10
C GLU A 191 1.74 15.21 -9.72
N SER A 192 1.37 15.16 -11.01
CA SER A 192 0.77 16.31 -11.72
C SER A 192 -0.55 16.75 -11.08
N ASP A 193 -1.32 15.81 -10.52
CA ASP A 193 -2.47 16.10 -9.67
C ASP A 193 -2.11 15.76 -8.22
N PRO A 194 -1.72 16.75 -7.39
CA PRO A 194 -1.28 16.53 -6.02
C PRO A 194 -2.44 16.53 -5.00
N THR A 195 -3.69 16.59 -5.44
CA THR A 195 -4.87 16.79 -4.60
C THR A 195 -4.91 15.86 -3.37
N ASN A 196 -4.63 14.58 -3.57
CA ASN A 196 -4.63 13.62 -2.45
C ASN A 196 -3.64 13.98 -1.35
N ASP A 197 -2.48 14.52 -1.72
CA ASP A 197 -1.44 14.90 -0.76
C ASP A 197 -1.77 16.24 -0.10
N VAL A 198 -2.05 17.27 -0.91
CA VAL A 198 -2.17 18.64 -0.41
C VAL A 198 -3.50 18.92 0.29
N GLU A 199 -4.57 18.18 -0.03
CA GLU A 199 -5.86 18.29 0.66
C GLU A 199 -6.00 17.32 1.86
N GLY A 200 -4.95 16.52 2.16
CA GLY A 200 -4.89 15.64 3.33
C GLY A 200 -5.66 14.33 3.18
N ILE A 201 -6.10 13.99 1.98
CA ILE A 201 -6.88 12.77 1.68
C ILE A 201 -6.02 11.52 1.91
N ASP A 202 -4.77 11.53 1.43
CA ASP A 202 -3.81 10.44 1.67
C ASP A 202 -3.59 10.18 3.16
N ALA A 203 -3.42 11.24 3.94
CA ALA A 203 -3.28 11.13 5.39
C ALA A 203 -4.55 10.57 6.05
N ALA A 204 -5.74 10.99 5.59
CA ALA A 204 -7.01 10.50 6.10
C ALA A 204 -7.22 9.01 5.80
N TYR A 205 -6.87 8.51 4.61
CA TYR A 205 -6.89 7.08 4.31
C TYR A 205 -5.99 6.28 5.26
N LYS A 206 -4.78 6.78 5.53
CA LYS A 206 -3.88 6.13 6.50
C LYS A 206 -4.45 6.14 7.91
N MET A 207 -5.15 7.21 8.31
CA MET A 207 -5.82 7.28 9.62
C MET A 207 -6.97 6.29 9.74
N VAL A 208 -7.76 6.03 8.69
CA VAL A 208 -8.76 4.97 8.67
C VAL A 208 -8.12 3.63 9.02
N ILE A 209 -7.06 3.26 8.30
CA ILE A 209 -6.34 2.00 8.51
C ILE A 209 -5.72 1.94 9.92
N LEU A 210 -4.98 2.98 10.33
CA LEU A 210 -4.36 3.02 11.66
C LEU A 210 -5.37 2.93 12.80
N SER A 211 -6.54 3.56 12.65
CA SER A 211 -7.59 3.51 13.66
C SER A 211 -8.14 2.11 13.86
N GLN A 212 -8.23 1.32 12.81
CA GLN A 212 -8.65 -0.08 12.89
C GLN A 212 -7.63 -0.90 13.70
N PHE A 213 -6.34 -0.72 13.44
CA PHE A 213 -5.29 -1.51 14.09
C PHE A 213 -4.98 -1.04 15.53
N ALA A 214 -4.99 0.27 15.76
CA ALA A 214 -4.65 0.83 17.06
C ALA A 214 -5.80 0.79 18.07
N PHE A 215 -7.03 0.95 17.60
CA PHE A 215 -8.20 1.13 18.47
C PHE A 215 -9.31 0.09 18.23
N GLY A 216 -9.17 -0.80 17.24
CA GLY A 216 -10.21 -1.74 16.85
C GLY A 216 -11.46 -1.04 16.25
N MET A 217 -11.31 0.18 15.74
CA MET A 217 -12.42 0.97 15.20
C MET A 217 -12.65 0.65 13.73
N ASN A 218 -13.90 0.36 13.37
CA ASN A 218 -14.32 0.27 11.97
C ASN A 218 -14.94 1.60 11.55
N ILE A 219 -14.10 2.52 11.08
CA ILE A 219 -14.52 3.86 10.63
C ILE A 219 -14.48 3.94 9.10
N GLN A 220 -15.35 4.79 8.55
CA GLN A 220 -15.37 5.10 7.12
C GLN A 220 -14.59 6.39 6.87
N PHE A 221 -14.11 6.58 5.64
CA PHE A 221 -13.33 7.77 5.26
C PHE A 221 -14.08 9.09 5.55
N ASP A 222 -15.37 9.15 5.31
CA ASP A 222 -16.21 10.34 5.55
C ASP A 222 -16.36 10.71 7.02
N GLN A 223 -16.00 9.81 7.93
CA GLN A 223 -15.98 10.04 9.38
C GLN A 223 -14.65 10.62 9.87
N VAL A 224 -13.63 10.70 8.99
CA VAL A 224 -12.32 11.26 9.32
C VAL A 224 -12.26 12.73 8.96
N GLY A 225 -12.15 13.59 9.96
CA GLY A 225 -11.86 15.01 9.73
C GLY A 225 -10.45 15.17 9.16
N HIS A 226 -10.33 15.83 8.01
CA HIS A 226 -9.04 16.18 7.41
C HIS A 226 -9.05 17.62 6.91
N LYS A 227 -7.85 18.17 6.76
CA LYS A 227 -7.67 19.54 6.27
C LYS A 227 -6.40 19.58 5.41
N GLY A 228 -6.51 20.24 4.27
CA GLY A 228 -5.40 20.47 3.37
C GLY A 228 -4.41 21.51 3.87
N ILE A 229 -3.28 21.59 3.19
CA ILE A 229 -2.20 22.56 3.46
C ILE A 229 -2.21 23.74 2.47
N SER A 230 -3.10 23.76 1.49
CA SER A 230 -3.18 24.76 0.42
C SER A 230 -3.41 26.19 0.91
N GLN A 231 -3.93 26.36 2.14
CA GLN A 231 -4.18 27.66 2.76
C GLN A 231 -3.21 27.98 3.90
N ILE A 232 -2.21 27.13 4.15
CA ILE A 232 -1.21 27.38 5.20
C ILE A 232 -0.23 28.43 4.71
N THR A 233 -0.03 29.47 5.56
CA THR A 233 0.93 30.54 5.30
C THR A 233 2.22 30.35 6.10
N PRO A 234 3.33 31.00 5.71
CA PRO A 234 4.54 31.01 6.52
C PRO A 234 4.32 31.54 7.94
N GLN A 235 3.36 32.46 8.14
CA GLN A 235 2.98 32.93 9.46
C GLN A 235 2.35 31.82 10.29
N ASP A 236 1.44 31.03 9.73
CA ASP A 236 0.83 29.90 10.44
C ASP A 236 1.90 28.92 10.90
N LEU A 237 2.88 28.63 10.04
CA LEU A 237 3.98 27.72 10.36
C LEU A 237 4.92 28.29 11.44
N SER A 238 5.10 29.62 11.49
CA SER A 238 5.90 30.24 12.53
C SER A 238 5.28 30.14 13.92
N LEU A 239 3.95 29.99 14.00
CA LEU A 239 3.21 29.92 15.27
C LEU A 239 3.24 28.52 15.91
N ILE A 240 3.62 27.46 15.19
CA ILE A 240 3.67 26.11 15.76
C ILE A 240 4.69 25.94 16.88
N HIS A 241 5.67 26.84 16.99
CA HIS A 241 6.69 26.79 18.01
C HIS A 241 6.35 27.66 19.25
N ILE A 242 5.22 28.36 19.22
CA ILE A 242 4.71 29.17 20.34
C ILE A 242 3.71 28.37 21.17
#